data_a0392645bc4a82669a2b23f80cd5bd57
#
_entry.id   a0392645bc4a82669a2b23f80cd5bd57
#
_cell.length_a   1.000
_cell.length_b   1.000
_cell.length_c   1.000
_cell.angle_alpha   90.00
_cell.angle_beta   90.00
_cell.angle_gamma   90.00
#
_symmetry.space_group_name_H-M   'P 1'
#
loop_
_entity.id
_entity.type
_entity.pdbx_description
1 polymer ?
#
loop_
_entity_poly.entity_id
_entity_poly.type
_entity_poly.pdbx_seq_one_letter_code
_entity_poly.pdbx_strand_id
1 'polypeptide(L)'
;VNKLAMSNINVTVYKDSHHGFDRKGELEINENGYSFKDCMFDLNSDGDILMNYLNIPMTNPFLQKIGFLFCVERGVTIGGNKAARKKSFKFAEDFMIKTLSR
;
A
#
# COMPACT_ATOMS: atom_id res chain seq x y z
N VAL A 1 -10.88 0.83 9.62
CA VAL A 1 -11.72 -0.28 9.16
C VAL A 1 -12.74 -0.61 10.25
N ASN A 2 -13.99 -0.73 9.88
CA ASN A 2 -15.08 -1.00 10.78
C ASN A 2 -14.99 -2.44 11.32
N LYS A 3 -15.07 -2.61 12.65
CA LYS A 3 -15.01 -3.92 13.29
C LYS A 3 -16.13 -4.87 12.81
N LEU A 4 -17.30 -4.34 12.52
CA LEU A 4 -18.44 -5.16 12.04
C LEU A 4 -18.17 -5.73 10.65
N ALA A 5 -17.53 -4.96 9.78
CA ALA A 5 -17.18 -5.42 8.44
C ALA A 5 -16.01 -6.41 8.45
N MET A 6 -15.30 -6.55 9.57
CA MET A 6 -14.10 -7.37 9.68
C MET A 6 -14.32 -8.75 10.27
N SER A 7 -15.56 -9.15 10.54
CA SER A 7 -15.83 -10.47 11.13
C SER A 7 -15.28 -11.64 10.30
N ASN A 8 -15.17 -11.45 8.96
CA ASN A 8 -14.66 -12.45 8.02
C ASN A 8 -13.31 -12.05 7.42
N ILE A 9 -12.65 -11.04 7.98
CA ILE A 9 -11.39 -10.52 7.46
C ILE A 9 -10.29 -10.74 8.49
N ASN A 10 -9.23 -11.41 8.05
CA ASN A 10 -8.04 -11.61 8.85
C ASN A 10 -6.93 -10.71 8.33
N VAL A 11 -6.31 -9.95 9.22
CA VAL A 11 -5.20 -9.05 8.86
C VAL A 11 -3.93 -9.56 9.54
N THR A 12 -2.89 -9.76 8.74
CA THR A 12 -1.58 -10.13 9.24
C THR A 12 -0.57 -9.05 8.86
N VAL A 13 0.19 -8.59 9.82
CA VAL A 13 1.21 -7.55 9.61
C VAL A 13 2.59 -8.18 9.67
N TYR A 14 3.42 -7.92 8.67
CA TYR A 14 4.80 -8.37 8.60
C TYR A 14 5.74 -7.21 8.85
N LYS A 15 6.50 -7.32 9.92
CA LYS A 15 7.43 -6.28 10.37
C LYS A 15 8.55 -6.06 9.36
N ASP A 16 8.98 -4.80 9.23
CA ASP A 16 10.11 -4.40 8.40
C ASP A 16 9.98 -4.84 6.93
N SER A 17 8.74 -4.91 6.45
CA SER A 17 8.45 -5.35 5.10
C SER A 17 8.11 -4.15 4.21
N HIS A 18 8.75 -4.10 3.05
CA HIS A 18 8.57 -3.04 2.07
C HIS A 18 7.89 -3.59 0.82
N HIS A 19 7.66 -2.73 -0.17
CA HIS A 19 7.10 -3.15 -1.43
C HIS A 19 7.96 -4.25 -2.05
N GLY A 20 7.33 -5.35 -2.43
CA GLY A 20 8.04 -6.51 -2.96
C GLY A 20 8.68 -7.39 -1.90
N PHE A 21 8.23 -7.33 -0.65
CA PHE A 21 8.80 -8.12 0.46
C PHE A 21 8.79 -9.63 0.20
N ASP A 22 7.85 -10.10 -0.60
CA ASP A 22 7.69 -11.51 -0.95
C ASP A 22 8.64 -11.97 -2.08
N ARG A 23 9.48 -11.07 -2.57
CA ARG A 23 10.47 -11.38 -3.61
C ARG A 23 11.78 -11.83 -2.97
N LYS A 24 12.57 -12.55 -3.75
CA LYS A 24 13.95 -12.85 -3.38
C LYS A 24 14.79 -11.60 -3.59
N GLY A 25 15.81 -11.42 -2.77
CA GLY A 25 16.72 -10.31 -2.87
C GLY A 25 16.71 -9.44 -1.63
N GLU A 26 17.63 -8.50 -1.61
CA GLU A 26 17.83 -7.60 -0.49
C GLU A 26 17.05 -6.29 -0.68
N LEU A 27 17.00 -5.49 0.38
CA LEU A 27 16.43 -4.16 0.30
C LEU A 27 17.30 -3.26 -0.55
N GLU A 28 16.65 -2.46 -1.38
CA GLU A 28 17.31 -1.44 -2.19
C GLU A 28 16.45 -0.20 -2.25
N ILE A 29 17.06 0.94 -2.55
CA ILE A 29 16.35 2.19 -2.75
C ILE A 29 16.26 2.45 -4.25
N ASN A 30 15.03 2.50 -4.77
CA ASN A 30 14.79 2.88 -6.14
C ASN A 30 14.66 4.40 -6.22
N GLU A 31 15.70 5.07 -6.63
CA GLU A 31 15.75 6.53 -6.70
C GLU A 31 14.82 7.10 -7.77
N ASN A 32 14.45 6.32 -8.76
CA ASN A 32 13.52 6.72 -9.82
C ASN A 32 12.05 6.51 -9.44
N GLY A 33 11.80 5.80 -8.37
CA GLY A 33 10.44 5.58 -7.88
C GLY A 33 9.91 6.79 -7.12
N TYR A 34 8.60 6.95 -7.12
CA TYR A 34 7.94 8.00 -6.37
C TYR A 34 7.32 7.44 -5.09
N SER A 35 7.49 8.18 -4.01
CA SER A 35 6.84 7.87 -2.73
C SER A 35 5.68 8.82 -2.50
N PHE A 36 4.52 8.28 -2.21
CA PHE A 36 3.29 9.02 -1.93
C PHE A 36 2.90 8.93 -0.45
N LYS A 37 3.83 8.54 0.40
CA LYS A 37 3.56 8.32 1.83
C LYS A 37 3.00 9.53 2.55
N ASP A 38 3.38 10.72 2.11
CA ASP A 38 2.94 11.98 2.71
C ASP A 38 1.73 12.58 1.99
N CYS A 39 1.23 11.90 0.96
CA CYS A 39 0.06 12.32 0.21
C CYS A 39 -1.20 11.78 0.88
N MET A 40 -1.96 12.66 1.48
CA MET A 40 -3.20 12.32 2.17
C MET A 40 -4.38 12.77 1.32
N PHE A 41 -5.38 11.93 1.24
CA PHE A 41 -6.55 12.17 0.39
C PHE A 41 -7.84 12.09 1.20
N ASP A 42 -8.79 12.91 0.83
CA ASP A 42 -10.16 12.84 1.33
C ASP A 42 -11.11 12.52 0.17
N LEU A 43 -12.22 11.91 0.49
CA LEU A 43 -13.27 11.59 -0.47
C LEU A 43 -14.47 12.48 -0.19
N ASN A 44 -14.92 13.23 -1.20
CA ASN A 44 -16.09 14.08 -1.03
C ASN A 44 -17.39 13.30 -1.28
N SER A 45 -18.54 13.97 -1.10
CA SER A 45 -19.86 13.35 -1.28
C SER A 45 -20.15 12.93 -2.71
N ASP A 46 -19.49 13.55 -3.68
CA ASP A 46 -19.64 13.22 -5.11
C ASP A 46 -18.75 12.05 -5.55
N GLY A 47 -17.93 11.54 -4.64
CA GLY A 47 -17.01 10.46 -4.93
C GLY A 47 -15.66 10.92 -5.49
N ASP A 48 -15.41 12.22 -5.54
CA ASP A 48 -14.14 12.75 -6.01
C ASP A 48 -13.07 12.67 -4.92
N ILE A 49 -11.85 12.39 -5.32
CA ILE A 49 -10.71 12.39 -4.44
C ILE A 49 -10.12 13.78 -4.36
N LEU A 50 -9.99 14.30 -3.14
CA LEU A 50 -9.41 15.61 -2.87
C LEU A 50 -8.07 15.42 -2.16
N MET A 51 -7.06 16.18 -2.58
CA MET A 51 -5.82 16.28 -1.82
C MET A 51 -6.12 16.97 -0.48
N ASN A 52 -5.68 16.38 0.62
CA ASN A 52 -5.90 16.95 1.95
C ASN A 52 -5.29 18.35 2.08
N TYR A 53 -4.17 18.58 1.42
CA TYR A 53 -3.53 19.89 1.36
C TYR A 53 -4.23 20.75 0.29
N LEU A 54 -4.79 21.89 0.71
CA LEU A 54 -5.51 22.85 -0.15
C LEU A 54 -6.78 22.30 -0.80
N ASN A 55 -7.24 21.11 -0.43
CA ASN A 55 -8.44 20.47 -0.99
C ASN A 55 -8.47 20.43 -2.53
N ILE A 56 -7.30 20.19 -3.14
CA ILE A 56 -7.17 20.12 -4.60
C ILE A 56 -7.89 18.89 -5.12
N PRO A 57 -8.90 19.05 -6.00
CA PRO A 57 -9.57 17.89 -6.60
C PRO A 57 -8.64 17.18 -7.59
N MET A 58 -8.48 15.89 -7.41
CA MET A 58 -7.58 15.07 -8.23
C MET A 58 -8.32 14.50 -9.45
N THR A 59 -9.03 15.35 -10.16
CA THR A 59 -9.97 14.96 -11.22
C THR A 59 -9.41 15.02 -12.63
N ASN A 60 -8.28 15.69 -12.82
CA ASN A 60 -7.62 15.74 -14.12
C ASN A 60 -6.09 15.75 -13.96
N PRO A 61 -5.35 15.45 -15.05
CA PRO A 61 -3.89 15.35 -14.96
C PRO A 61 -3.18 16.62 -14.50
N PHE A 62 -3.68 17.79 -14.86
CA PHE A 62 -3.09 19.06 -14.45
C PHE A 62 -3.20 19.30 -12.94
N LEU A 63 -4.41 19.07 -12.39
CA LEU A 63 -4.65 19.19 -10.96
C LEU A 63 -3.90 18.13 -10.17
N GLN A 64 -3.78 16.92 -10.71
CA GLN A 64 -2.98 15.86 -10.11
C GLN A 64 -1.49 16.26 -9.98
N LYS A 65 -0.94 16.85 -11.01
CA LYS A 65 0.44 17.35 -10.98
C LYS A 65 0.63 18.40 -9.90
N ILE A 66 -0.28 19.35 -9.78
CA ILE A 66 -0.22 20.38 -8.76
C ILE A 66 -0.32 19.76 -7.37
N GLY A 67 -1.27 18.86 -7.18
CA GLY A 67 -1.48 18.20 -5.88
C GLY A 67 -0.26 17.39 -5.44
N PHE A 68 0.33 16.63 -6.35
CA PHE A 68 1.48 15.80 -6.02
C PHE A 68 2.78 16.59 -5.82
N LEU A 69 2.89 17.80 -6.35
CA LEU A 69 4.09 18.63 -6.14
C LEU A 69 4.41 18.88 -4.67
N PHE A 70 3.38 18.87 -3.81
CA PHE A 70 3.54 19.20 -2.39
C PHE A 70 3.88 17.99 -1.53
N CYS A 71 3.62 16.77 -1.98
CA CYS A 71 3.72 15.60 -1.11
C CYS A 71 4.56 14.46 -1.69
N VAL A 72 4.82 14.45 -2.98
CA VAL A 72 5.57 13.37 -3.62
C VAL A 72 7.06 13.54 -3.39
N GLU A 73 7.70 12.46 -3.00
CA GLU A 73 9.17 12.38 -2.86
C GLU A 73 9.70 11.32 -3.80
N ARG A 74 10.95 11.46 -4.20
CA ARG A 74 11.65 10.41 -4.93
C ARG A 74 12.39 9.49 -3.98
N GLY A 75 12.51 8.24 -4.41
CA GLY A 75 13.18 7.21 -3.63
C GLY A 75 12.20 6.38 -2.82
N VAL A 76 12.04 5.14 -3.21
CA VAL A 76 11.23 4.17 -2.48
C VAL A 76 12.10 2.98 -2.12
N THR A 77 11.94 2.49 -0.90
CA THR A 77 12.59 1.26 -0.47
C THR A 77 11.78 0.08 -0.96
N ILE A 78 12.43 -0.80 -1.69
CA ILE A 78 11.83 -2.03 -2.22
C ILE A 78 12.76 -3.19 -1.91
N GLY A 79 12.24 -4.39 -1.96
CA GLY A 79 13.05 -5.58 -1.86
C GLY A 79 12.55 -6.59 -0.87
N GLY A 80 13.20 -7.73 -0.86
CA GLY A 80 12.78 -8.90 -0.11
C GLY A 80 12.98 -8.78 1.38
N ASN A 81 12.11 -9.47 2.09
CA ASN A 81 12.27 -9.78 3.51
C ASN A 81 12.09 -11.29 3.65
N LYS A 82 13.19 -11.98 3.86
CA LYS A 82 13.21 -13.45 3.87
C LYS A 82 12.23 -14.05 4.86
N ALA A 83 12.18 -13.50 6.07
CA ALA A 83 11.29 -13.98 7.12
C ALA A 83 9.82 -13.72 6.76
N ALA A 84 9.50 -12.52 6.28
CA ALA A 84 8.14 -12.16 5.88
C ALA A 84 7.69 -12.96 4.66
N ARG A 85 8.58 -13.18 3.69
CA ARG A 85 8.30 -14.01 2.52
C ARG A 85 7.92 -15.44 2.93
N LYS A 86 8.71 -16.05 3.79
CA LYS A 86 8.44 -17.41 4.27
C LYS A 86 7.11 -17.48 5.01
N LYS A 87 6.85 -16.53 5.90
CA LYS A 87 5.62 -16.48 6.69
C LYS A 87 4.40 -16.23 5.82
N SER A 88 4.49 -15.31 4.87
CA SER A 88 3.36 -14.98 4.01
C SER A 88 2.99 -16.12 3.07
N PHE A 89 3.97 -16.82 2.51
CA PHE A 89 3.73 -17.98 1.66
C PHE A 89 3.10 -19.12 2.44
N LYS A 90 3.60 -19.38 3.64
CA LYS A 90 3.00 -20.40 4.52
C LYS A 90 1.57 -20.04 4.90
N PHE A 91 1.33 -18.79 5.24
CA PHE A 91 -0.01 -18.30 5.58
C PHE A 91 -0.98 -18.49 4.40
N ALA A 92 -0.56 -18.11 3.20
CA ALA A 92 -1.39 -18.26 1.99
C ALA A 92 -1.68 -19.73 1.70
N GLU A 93 -0.69 -20.60 1.83
CA GLU A 93 -0.86 -22.03 1.64
C GLU A 93 -1.86 -22.62 2.66
N ASP A 94 -1.65 -22.34 3.94
CA ASP A 94 -2.52 -22.83 5.00
C ASP A 94 -3.95 -22.30 4.84
N PHE A 95 -4.10 -21.04 4.45
CA PHE A 95 -5.41 -20.45 4.21
C PHE A 95 -6.14 -21.12 3.05
N MET A 96 -5.44 -21.36 1.95
CA MET A 96 -6.04 -22.02 0.79
C MET A 96 -6.42 -23.48 1.10
N ILE A 97 -5.57 -24.21 1.80
CA ILE A 97 -5.88 -25.59 2.21
C ILE A 97 -7.13 -25.60 3.10
N LYS A 98 -7.19 -24.74 4.09
CA LYS A 98 -8.33 -24.64 5.00
C LYS A 98 -9.62 -24.26 4.29
N THR A 99 -9.54 -23.33 3.34
CA THR A 99 -10.72 -22.79 2.67
C THR A 99 -11.23 -23.68 1.55
N LEU A 100 -10.32 -24.32 0.80
CA LEU A 100 -10.66 -25.07 -0.41
C LEU A 100 -10.84 -26.56 -0.19
N SER A 101 -10.39 -27.10 0.93
CA SER A 101 -10.47 -28.55 1.22
C SER A 101 -11.72 -28.91 2.05
N ARG A 102 -12.84 -28.40 1.64
CA ARG A 102 -14.14 -28.75 2.23
C ARG A 102 -14.72 -30.01 1.63
#